data_db810fd33faa99b1f5f21cdc62e0fbe0
#
_entry.id   db810fd33faa99b1f5f21cdc62e0fbe0
#
_cell.length_a   1.000
_cell.length_b   1.000
_cell.length_c   1.000
_cell.angle_alpha   90.00
_cell.angle_beta   90.00
_cell.angle_gamma   90.00
#
_symmetry.space_group_name_H-M   'P 1'
#
loop_
_entity.id
_entity.type
_entity.pdbx_description
1 polymer ?
#
loop_
_entity_poly.entity_id
_entity_poly.type
_entity_poly.pdbx_seq_one_letter_code
_entity_poly.pdbx_strand_id
1 'polypeptide(L)'
;MPVIGKGDAYTWFHHGLLNVKTGDHDADPNFTEPTFEALYESTYGVAPSGDFYDAYKLVKSWRDALQKAFWVNKGNPNKDKLVAALDKMIKDPESVAAIEKKVGKYEWRTGAEGDAAVRTLKSFITPGALKTLSDFGKNQLGYNAIYKEELTK
;
A
#
# COMPACT_ATOMS: atom_id res chain seq x y z
N MET A 1 -14.39 0.69 14.89
CA MET A 1 -15.10 -0.43 14.20
C MET A 1 -16.16 -0.98 15.16
N PRO A 2 -17.45 -1.12 14.75
CA PRO A 2 -18.54 -1.49 15.66
C PRO A 2 -18.35 -2.85 16.34
N VAL A 3 -17.79 -3.84 15.61
CA VAL A 3 -17.61 -5.22 16.10
C VAL A 3 -16.50 -5.29 17.13
N ILE A 4 -15.35 -4.64 16.89
CA ILE A 4 -14.22 -4.60 17.84
C ILE A 4 -14.60 -3.78 19.07
N GLY A 5 -15.24 -2.62 18.91
CA GLY A 5 -15.65 -1.75 20.02
C GLY A 5 -16.70 -2.36 20.93
N LYS A 6 -17.42 -3.41 20.49
CA LYS A 6 -18.36 -4.17 21.31
C LYS A 6 -17.76 -5.40 21.98
N GLY A 7 -16.50 -5.73 21.67
CA GLY A 7 -15.84 -6.93 22.18
C GLY A 7 -16.22 -8.22 21.45
N ASP A 8 -16.96 -8.14 20.33
CA ASP A 8 -17.35 -9.31 19.53
C ASP A 8 -16.21 -9.86 18.68
N ALA A 9 -15.15 -9.05 18.50
CA ALA A 9 -13.90 -9.44 17.82
C ALA A 9 -12.74 -8.60 18.33
N TYR A 10 -11.52 -9.10 18.13
CA TYR A 10 -10.28 -8.37 18.40
C TYR A 10 -9.35 -8.44 17.20
N THR A 11 -8.51 -7.43 17.06
CA THR A 11 -7.46 -7.40 16.05
C THR A 11 -6.33 -8.28 16.54
N TRP A 12 -5.83 -9.16 15.71
CA TRP A 12 -4.70 -10.03 16.05
C TRP A 12 -3.37 -9.43 15.59
N PHE A 13 -3.37 -8.84 14.41
CA PHE A 13 -2.24 -8.09 13.85
C PHE A 13 -2.77 -7.04 12.88
N HIS A 14 -1.91 -6.11 12.50
CA HIS A 14 -2.18 -5.18 11.41
C HIS A 14 -1.08 -5.24 10.35
N HIS A 15 -1.37 -4.69 9.16
CA HIS A 15 -0.42 -4.78 8.04
C HIS A 15 0.66 -3.68 8.05
N GLY A 16 0.64 -2.76 9.00
CA GLY A 16 1.56 -1.61 9.01
C GLY A 16 1.28 -0.59 7.91
N LEU A 17 2.13 0.42 7.86
CA LEU A 17 2.13 1.50 6.86
C LEU A 17 3.40 1.42 6.02
N LEU A 18 3.29 1.56 4.70
CA LEU A 18 4.45 1.55 3.82
C LEU A 18 5.38 2.74 4.10
N ASN A 19 6.59 2.45 4.54
CA ASN A 19 7.69 3.39 4.56
C ASN A 19 8.29 3.50 3.15
N VAL A 20 8.00 4.60 2.46
CA VAL A 20 8.44 4.80 1.07
C VAL A 20 9.94 5.00 0.91
N LYS A 21 10.68 5.17 2.00
CA LYS A 21 12.15 5.33 1.98
C LYS A 21 12.86 4.00 2.08
N THR A 22 12.37 3.10 2.94
CA THR A 22 13.00 1.80 3.20
C THR A 22 12.32 0.66 2.43
N GLY A 23 11.04 0.81 2.11
CA GLY A 23 10.23 -0.27 1.53
C GLY A 23 9.67 -1.24 2.58
N ASP A 24 9.86 -0.96 3.86
CA ASP A 24 9.31 -1.78 4.94
C ASP A 24 7.89 -1.32 5.33
N HIS A 25 7.24 -2.08 6.18
CA HIS A 25 5.97 -1.70 6.78
C HIS A 25 6.18 -1.33 8.25
N ASP A 26 6.12 -0.03 8.53
CA ASP A 26 6.21 0.48 9.90
C ASP A 26 4.90 0.22 10.66
N ALA A 27 4.97 0.16 11.99
CA ALA A 27 3.78 0.05 12.82
C ALA A 27 2.84 1.26 12.60
N ASP A 28 1.55 0.97 12.42
CA ASP A 28 0.52 2.01 12.37
C ASP A 28 0.22 2.47 13.81
N PRO A 29 0.42 3.76 14.15
CA PRO A 29 0.23 4.26 15.53
C PRO A 29 -1.22 4.20 16.02
N ASN A 30 -2.18 3.90 15.16
CA ASN A 30 -3.57 3.70 15.54
C ASN A 30 -3.86 2.28 16.08
N PHE A 31 -2.88 1.38 16.05
CA PHE A 31 -3.01 0.01 16.56
C PHE A 31 -1.96 -0.27 17.61
N THR A 32 -2.34 -1.08 18.61
CA THR A 32 -1.43 -1.57 19.66
C THR A 32 -0.91 -2.98 19.36
N GLU A 33 -1.58 -3.65 18.45
CA GLU A 33 -1.25 -5.00 18.01
C GLU A 33 0.02 -4.98 17.14
N PRO A 34 0.73 -6.09 17.01
CA PRO A 34 1.93 -6.18 16.19
C PRO A 34 1.60 -6.07 14.69
N THR A 35 2.59 -5.68 13.88
CA THR A 35 2.51 -5.87 12.42
C THR A 35 2.51 -7.36 12.07
N PHE A 36 2.08 -7.70 10.85
CA PHE A 36 2.18 -9.06 10.32
C PHE A 36 3.62 -9.58 10.41
N GLU A 37 4.60 -8.77 10.03
CA GLU A 37 6.01 -9.12 10.04
C GLU A 37 6.50 -9.41 11.46
N ALA A 38 6.18 -8.56 12.44
CA ALA A 38 6.55 -8.75 13.82
C ALA A 38 5.89 -9.99 14.44
N LEU A 39 4.62 -10.24 14.13
CA LEU A 39 3.92 -11.45 14.55
C LEU A 39 4.55 -12.70 13.93
N TYR A 40 4.86 -12.68 12.65
CA TYR A 40 5.51 -13.78 11.96
C TYR A 40 6.87 -14.11 12.59
N GLU A 41 7.72 -13.09 12.77
CA GLU A 41 9.05 -13.25 13.37
C GLU A 41 8.98 -13.77 14.81
N SER A 42 8.06 -13.25 15.61
CA SER A 42 7.86 -13.75 16.98
C SER A 42 7.37 -15.19 17.05
N THR A 43 6.66 -15.66 16.02
CA THR A 43 6.11 -17.02 15.94
C THR A 43 7.12 -18.03 15.41
N TYR A 44 7.90 -17.66 14.40
CA TYR A 44 8.79 -18.58 13.68
C TYR A 44 10.28 -18.35 13.94
N GLY A 45 10.64 -17.28 14.65
CA GLY A 45 12.04 -16.94 14.99
C GLY A 45 12.84 -16.37 13.82
N VAL A 46 12.21 -16.12 12.67
CA VAL A 46 12.82 -15.57 11.45
C VAL A 46 11.87 -14.60 10.79
N ALA A 47 12.41 -13.56 10.15
CA ALA A 47 11.61 -12.61 9.36
C ALA A 47 10.98 -13.32 8.13
N PRO A 48 9.77 -12.93 7.70
CA PRO A 48 9.16 -13.49 6.50
C PRO A 48 9.99 -13.16 5.26
N SER A 49 10.12 -14.11 4.33
CA SER A 49 10.90 -13.95 3.09
C SER A 49 10.41 -14.86 1.98
N GLY A 50 10.97 -14.68 0.77
CA GLY A 50 10.67 -15.47 -0.41
C GLY A 50 9.51 -14.94 -1.24
N ASP A 51 9.22 -15.63 -2.37
CA ASP A 51 8.32 -15.16 -3.41
C ASP A 51 6.89 -14.87 -2.93
N PHE A 52 6.37 -15.63 -1.96
CA PHE A 52 5.06 -15.37 -1.34
C PHE A 52 5.05 -14.07 -0.53
N TYR A 53 6.10 -13.82 0.24
CA TYR A 53 6.20 -12.59 0.99
C TYR A 53 6.42 -11.38 0.08
N ASP A 54 7.21 -11.53 -0.98
CA ASP A 54 7.38 -10.49 -1.99
C ASP A 54 6.06 -10.18 -2.72
N ALA A 55 5.29 -11.21 -3.04
CA ALA A 55 3.94 -11.03 -3.61
C ALA A 55 2.99 -10.31 -2.62
N TYR A 56 3.04 -10.68 -1.35
CA TYR A 56 2.28 -10.00 -0.30
C TYR A 56 2.69 -8.52 -0.20
N LYS A 57 3.99 -8.21 -0.11
CA LYS A 57 4.49 -6.83 -0.07
C LYS A 57 4.03 -6.03 -1.28
N LEU A 58 4.11 -6.62 -2.48
CA LEU A 58 3.67 -5.96 -3.70
C LEU A 58 2.20 -5.54 -3.62
N VAL A 59 1.30 -6.47 -3.31
CA VAL A 59 -0.15 -6.18 -3.25
C VAL A 59 -0.48 -5.20 -2.12
N LYS A 60 0.09 -5.43 -0.94
CA LYS A 60 -0.13 -4.59 0.24
C LYS A 60 0.32 -3.15 0.01
N SER A 61 1.54 -2.98 -0.50
CA SER A 61 2.13 -1.66 -0.72
C SER A 61 1.43 -0.88 -1.83
N TRP A 62 1.01 -1.56 -2.90
CA TRP A 62 0.19 -0.95 -3.96
C TRP A 62 -1.14 -0.45 -3.42
N ARG A 63 -1.80 -1.27 -2.61
CA ARG A 63 -3.04 -0.87 -1.96
C ARG A 63 -2.83 0.36 -1.09
N ASP A 64 -1.82 0.39 -0.25
CA ASP A 64 -1.59 1.48 0.68
C ASP A 64 -1.22 2.79 -0.03
N ALA A 65 -0.32 2.72 -1.00
CA ALA A 65 0.18 3.92 -1.65
C ALA A 65 -0.74 4.47 -2.74
N LEU A 66 -1.54 3.62 -3.41
CA LEU A 66 -2.26 4.00 -4.63
C LEU A 66 -3.78 3.78 -4.56
N GLN A 67 -4.32 3.35 -3.43
CA GLN A 67 -5.76 3.06 -3.30
C GLN A 67 -6.64 4.28 -3.63
N LYS A 68 -6.17 5.47 -3.33
CA LYS A 68 -6.88 6.74 -3.58
C LYS A 68 -5.99 7.73 -4.34
N ALA A 69 -5.38 7.26 -5.42
CA ALA A 69 -4.48 8.06 -6.23
C ALA A 69 -5.24 8.89 -7.27
N PHE A 70 -4.75 10.11 -7.50
CA PHE A 70 -5.16 10.95 -8.63
C PHE A 70 -4.21 10.70 -9.80
N TRP A 71 -4.75 10.23 -10.90
CA TRP A 71 -3.98 9.93 -12.09
C TRP A 71 -4.22 10.97 -13.18
N VAL A 72 -3.16 11.37 -13.83
CA VAL A 72 -3.20 12.23 -15.02
C VAL A 72 -2.40 11.59 -16.15
N ASN A 73 -2.82 11.81 -17.38
CA ASN A 73 -2.09 11.31 -18.55
C ASN A 73 -0.69 11.91 -18.61
N LYS A 74 0.27 11.12 -19.08
CA LYS A 74 1.63 11.59 -19.34
C LYS A 74 1.59 12.78 -20.30
N GLY A 75 2.30 13.86 -19.94
CA GLY A 75 2.31 15.10 -20.75
C GLY A 75 1.09 16.00 -20.57
N ASN A 76 0.22 15.75 -19.60
CA ASN A 76 -0.91 16.64 -19.31
C ASN A 76 -0.41 18.07 -18.99
N PRO A 77 -0.81 19.09 -19.74
CA PRO A 77 -0.33 20.47 -19.55
C PRO A 77 -0.77 21.11 -18.24
N ASN A 78 -1.75 20.53 -17.56
CA ASN A 78 -2.25 21.00 -16.28
C ASN A 78 -1.67 20.24 -15.08
N LYS A 79 -0.71 19.31 -15.27
CA LYS A 79 -0.13 18.50 -14.19
C LYS A 79 0.32 19.37 -13.02
N ASP A 80 1.11 20.41 -13.29
CA ASP A 80 1.69 21.25 -12.22
C ASP A 80 0.62 22.08 -11.50
N LYS A 81 -0.41 22.51 -12.22
CA LYS A 81 -1.56 23.21 -11.62
C LYS A 81 -2.36 22.28 -10.70
N LEU A 82 -2.55 21.03 -11.11
CA LEU A 82 -3.24 20.02 -10.30
C LEU A 82 -2.43 19.66 -9.05
N VAL A 83 -1.12 19.48 -9.17
CA VAL A 83 -0.23 19.25 -8.01
C VAL A 83 -0.30 20.43 -7.04
N ALA A 84 -0.17 21.66 -7.53
CA ALA A 84 -0.27 22.86 -6.68
C ALA A 84 -1.64 23.01 -5.98
N ALA A 85 -2.72 22.64 -6.67
CA ALA A 85 -4.06 22.64 -6.09
C ALA A 85 -4.21 21.60 -4.98
N LEU A 86 -3.70 20.37 -5.20
CA LEU A 86 -3.66 19.31 -4.19
C LEU A 86 -2.81 19.70 -3.00
N ASP A 87 -1.61 20.25 -3.22
CA ASP A 87 -0.73 20.73 -2.14
C ASP A 87 -1.39 21.82 -1.29
N LYS A 88 -2.17 22.69 -1.91
CA LYS A 88 -2.95 23.69 -1.18
C LYS A 88 -4.07 23.05 -0.36
N MET A 89 -4.79 22.11 -0.95
CA MET A 89 -5.90 21.41 -0.32
C MET A 89 -5.46 20.62 0.93
N ILE A 90 -4.35 19.88 0.84
CA ILE A 90 -3.86 19.06 1.97
C ILE A 90 -3.24 19.90 3.12
N LYS A 91 -2.98 21.19 2.87
CA LYS A 91 -2.52 22.17 3.88
C LYS A 91 -3.67 22.96 4.51
N ASP A 92 -4.87 22.84 3.96
CA ASP A 92 -6.07 23.50 4.47
C ASP A 92 -6.81 22.57 5.44
N PRO A 93 -6.84 22.89 6.76
CA PRO A 93 -7.42 22.03 7.78
C PRO A 93 -8.92 21.71 7.56
N GLU A 94 -9.66 22.66 7.00
CA GLU A 94 -11.10 22.48 6.72
C GLU A 94 -11.30 21.46 5.59
N SER A 95 -10.53 21.58 4.52
CA SER A 95 -10.55 20.64 3.40
C SER A 95 -10.13 19.23 3.86
N VAL A 96 -9.07 19.12 4.66
CA VAL A 96 -8.60 17.84 5.21
C VAL A 96 -9.68 17.20 6.08
N ALA A 97 -10.28 17.93 7.02
CA ALA A 97 -11.34 17.41 7.88
C ALA A 97 -12.57 16.95 7.08
N ALA A 98 -12.96 17.70 6.05
CA ALA A 98 -14.08 17.33 5.18
C ALA A 98 -13.82 16.03 4.40
N ILE A 99 -12.58 15.82 3.94
CA ILE A 99 -12.17 14.60 3.23
C ILE A 99 -12.08 13.41 4.20
N GLU A 100 -11.41 13.58 5.35
CA GLU A 100 -11.29 12.54 6.38
C GLU A 100 -12.65 12.03 6.85
N LYS A 101 -13.63 12.91 6.97
CA LYS A 101 -15.00 12.52 7.31
C LYS A 101 -15.64 11.59 6.28
N LYS A 102 -15.27 11.72 4.99
CA LYS A 102 -15.87 10.95 3.89
C LYS A 102 -15.11 9.66 3.59
N VAL A 103 -13.78 9.70 3.64
CA VAL A 103 -12.94 8.60 3.14
C VAL A 103 -11.99 8.02 4.20
N GLY A 104 -11.97 8.59 5.42
CA GLY A 104 -11.06 8.20 6.48
C GLY A 104 -9.75 8.99 6.45
N LYS A 105 -8.90 8.75 7.46
CA LYS A 105 -7.57 9.36 7.55
C LYS A 105 -6.60 8.66 6.62
N TYR A 106 -5.90 9.43 5.82
CA TYR A 106 -4.87 8.96 4.89
C TYR A 106 -3.65 9.87 4.96
N GLU A 107 -2.48 9.28 4.77
CA GLU A 107 -1.27 10.03 4.53
C GLU A 107 -1.27 10.54 3.08
N TRP A 108 -1.14 11.87 2.94
CA TRP A 108 -1.12 12.50 1.62
C TRP A 108 0.31 12.57 1.10
N ARG A 109 0.50 12.16 -0.15
CA ARG A 109 1.78 12.25 -0.85
C ARG A 109 1.59 12.92 -2.19
N THR A 110 2.34 14.01 -2.42
CA THR A 110 2.31 14.79 -3.66
C THR A 110 3.72 14.99 -4.21
N GLY A 111 3.84 15.36 -5.48
CA GLY A 111 5.11 15.71 -6.09
C GLY A 111 6.19 14.64 -5.89
N ALA A 112 7.34 15.04 -5.34
CA ALA A 112 8.49 14.16 -5.15
C ALA A 112 8.23 12.97 -4.21
N GLU A 113 7.37 13.13 -3.20
CA GLU A 113 6.99 12.04 -2.30
C GLU A 113 6.12 11.00 -3.01
N GLY A 114 5.16 11.45 -3.81
CA GLY A 114 4.36 10.57 -4.66
C GLY A 114 5.23 9.80 -5.66
N ASP A 115 6.18 10.48 -6.30
CA ASP A 115 7.15 9.84 -7.21
C ASP A 115 8.05 8.84 -6.48
N ALA A 116 8.46 9.12 -5.23
CA ALA A 116 9.22 8.20 -4.40
C ALA A 116 8.40 6.95 -4.06
N ALA A 117 7.13 7.10 -3.69
CA ALA A 117 6.23 5.99 -3.43
C ALA A 117 6.12 5.06 -4.65
N VAL A 118 5.91 5.62 -5.84
CA VAL A 118 5.83 4.82 -7.09
C VAL A 118 7.13 4.09 -7.38
N ARG A 119 8.30 4.73 -7.16
CA ARG A 119 9.61 4.05 -7.33
C ARG A 119 9.77 2.88 -6.37
N THR A 120 9.42 3.06 -5.10
CA THR A 120 9.46 1.99 -4.09
C THR A 120 8.53 0.84 -4.48
N LEU A 121 7.31 1.14 -4.92
CA LEU A 121 6.39 0.11 -5.41
C LEU A 121 6.94 -0.71 -6.57
N LYS A 122 7.65 -0.07 -7.50
CA LYS A 122 8.29 -0.77 -8.62
C LYS A 122 9.37 -1.75 -8.17
N SER A 123 10.06 -1.49 -7.07
CA SER A 123 11.09 -2.41 -6.56
C SER A 123 10.52 -3.74 -6.06
N PHE A 124 9.23 -3.80 -5.72
CA PHE A 124 8.55 -5.04 -5.34
C PHE A 124 8.08 -5.88 -6.53
N ILE A 125 8.16 -5.35 -7.74
CA ILE A 125 7.80 -6.08 -8.96
C ILE A 125 8.98 -7.00 -9.31
N THR A 126 9.01 -8.18 -8.70
CA THR A 126 9.99 -9.23 -9.00
C THR A 126 9.36 -10.34 -9.84
N PRO A 127 10.14 -11.10 -10.63
CA PRO A 127 9.62 -12.26 -11.35
C PRO A 127 8.92 -13.27 -10.45
N GLY A 128 9.48 -13.55 -9.26
CA GLY A 128 8.91 -14.47 -8.28
C GLY A 128 7.57 -13.97 -7.72
N ALA A 129 7.48 -12.68 -7.33
CA ALA A 129 6.23 -12.09 -6.85
C ALA A 129 5.14 -12.13 -7.92
N LEU A 130 5.45 -11.75 -9.16
CA LEU A 130 4.48 -11.77 -10.27
C LEU A 130 4.04 -13.18 -10.62
N LYS A 131 4.96 -14.14 -10.64
CA LYS A 131 4.62 -15.55 -10.86
C LYS A 131 3.69 -16.07 -9.77
N THR A 132 4.01 -15.80 -8.51
CA THR A 132 3.19 -16.20 -7.36
C THR A 132 1.77 -15.63 -7.46
N LEU A 133 1.63 -14.34 -7.79
CA LEU A 133 0.32 -13.69 -7.98
C LEU A 133 -0.44 -14.28 -9.17
N SER A 134 0.25 -14.57 -10.27
CA SER A 134 -0.36 -15.20 -11.44
C SER A 134 -0.88 -16.60 -11.12
N ASP A 135 -0.07 -17.42 -10.45
CA ASP A 135 -0.44 -18.77 -10.05
C ASP A 135 -1.60 -18.76 -9.04
N PHE A 136 -1.57 -17.85 -8.07
CA PHE A 136 -2.68 -17.66 -7.13
C PHE A 136 -3.97 -17.26 -7.86
N GLY A 137 -3.90 -16.26 -8.74
CA GLY A 137 -5.04 -15.82 -9.53
C GLY A 137 -5.66 -16.92 -10.35
N LYS A 138 -4.83 -17.75 -11.01
CA LYS A 138 -5.26 -18.87 -11.81
C LYS A 138 -5.84 -20.00 -10.96
N ASN A 139 -5.14 -20.42 -9.92
CA ASN A 139 -5.45 -21.66 -9.20
C ASN A 139 -6.51 -21.45 -8.10
N GLN A 140 -6.59 -20.26 -7.51
CA GLN A 140 -7.50 -19.96 -6.40
C GLN A 140 -8.70 -19.11 -6.80
N LEU A 141 -8.53 -18.20 -7.78
CA LEU A 141 -9.57 -17.26 -8.18
C LEU A 141 -10.15 -17.55 -9.58
N GLY A 142 -9.59 -18.52 -10.32
CA GLY A 142 -10.04 -18.86 -11.66
C GLY A 142 -9.74 -17.79 -12.72
N TYR A 143 -8.85 -16.85 -12.44
CA TYR A 143 -8.46 -15.82 -13.40
C TYR A 143 -7.42 -16.34 -14.38
N ASN A 144 -7.55 -15.99 -15.65
CA ASN A 144 -6.47 -16.14 -16.63
C ASN A 144 -5.44 -15.02 -16.45
N ALA A 145 -4.81 -14.96 -15.27
CA ALA A 145 -3.73 -14.02 -15.02
C ALA A 145 -2.54 -14.43 -15.92
N ILE A 146 -2.09 -13.48 -16.74
CA ILE A 146 -0.96 -13.70 -17.64
C ILE A 146 0.26 -13.07 -17.00
N TYR A 147 1.14 -13.92 -16.46
CA TYR A 147 2.50 -13.49 -16.14
C TYR A 147 3.29 -13.34 -17.44
N LYS A 148 3.84 -12.15 -17.67
CA LYS A 148 4.78 -11.88 -18.76
C LYS A 148 6.09 -11.39 -18.14
N GLU A 149 7.16 -12.13 -18.37
CA GLU A 149 8.51 -11.79 -17.90
C GLU A 149 8.97 -10.41 -18.40
N GLU A 150 8.42 -9.97 -19.52
CA GLU A 150 8.67 -8.64 -20.12
C GLU A 150 8.24 -7.47 -19.22
N LEU A 151 7.35 -7.69 -18.23
CA LEU A 151 6.91 -6.65 -17.30
C LEU A 151 7.94 -6.33 -16.21
N THR A 152 9.02 -7.10 -16.14
CA THR A 152 10.09 -6.95 -15.13
C THR A 152 11.35 -6.28 -15.68
N LYS A 153 11.34 -5.85 -16.96
CA LYS A 153 12.48 -5.20 -17.63
C LYS A 153 12.39 -3.67 -17.60
#